data_d2c74e4c569789dd8764dd379fd70bee
#
_entry.id   d2c74e4c569789dd8764dd379fd70bee
#
_cell.length_a   1.000
_cell.length_b   1.000
_cell.length_c   1.000
_cell.angle_alpha   90.00
_cell.angle_beta   90.00
_cell.angle_gamma   90.00
#
_symmetry.space_group_name_H-M   'P 1'
#
loop_
_entity.id
_entity.type
_entity.pdbx_description
1 polymer ?
#
loop_
_entity_poly.entity_id
_entity_poly.type
_entity_poly.pdbx_seq_one_letter_code
_entity_poly.pdbx_strand_id
1 'polypeptide(L)'
;GGIEPASAVPFANGMTILIPGPLGFRNRELIANYWKYFAKFGLTRLYGVPTSYTAINNVPVDGADISMIRDRVAVGSAPLSAELAISMEKKTGVQLANLYGLTEAAAAISIAPPDGEVRHGSCGIRYPYVDIKIVVLDAGHKSWTECSADESGEIIIKGPCVTPGYLNAAHNEGLFTDDGYLVTGDIGRMDADGYLWITGRAKDIIIRGGHNIDPQVTEESLYKHEAVQIAGAVGRPDAYAGEMPVAYVQLKEGNHADGDALQAFARENVAERAAAPSEVFILDAMPLTAIGKVNKRVLRLDAAKRHFDAALGDLGAGVGIEVEERAATGLTLVVTAPDAETGAEITARLQPYALAHEVNAG
;
A
#
# COMPACT_ATOMS: atom_id res chain seq x y z
N GLY A 1 14.40 -4.18 2.25
CA GLY A 1 13.82 -5.48 2.47
C GLY A 1 14.18 -6.59 1.51
N GLY A 2 15.22 -6.51 0.66
CA GLY A 2 15.50 -7.56 -0.32
C GLY A 2 16.74 -8.42 -0.06
N ILE A 3 17.59 -8.07 0.90
CA ILE A 3 18.87 -8.74 1.07
C ILE A 3 18.69 -10.18 1.60
N GLU A 4 17.86 -10.38 2.60
CA GLU A 4 17.70 -11.68 3.24
C GLU A 4 17.05 -12.71 2.29
N PRO A 5 15.83 -12.51 1.77
CA PRO A 5 15.20 -13.50 0.89
C PRO A 5 15.86 -13.57 -0.49
N ALA A 6 16.52 -12.52 -0.95
CA ALA A 6 17.15 -12.49 -2.26
C ALA A 6 18.62 -12.95 -2.26
N SER A 7 19.27 -13.07 -1.12
CA SER A 7 20.68 -13.47 -1.04
C SER A 7 20.97 -14.41 0.11
N ALA A 8 20.74 -14.05 1.36
CA ALA A 8 21.13 -14.83 2.52
C ALA A 8 20.51 -16.24 2.53
N VAL A 9 19.20 -16.34 2.33
CA VAL A 9 18.49 -17.63 2.29
C VAL A 9 18.93 -18.49 1.09
N PRO A 10 18.98 -17.97 -0.15
CA PRO A 10 19.51 -18.73 -1.28
C PRO A 10 20.95 -19.25 -1.06
N PHE A 11 21.86 -18.39 -0.61
CA PHE A 11 23.26 -18.79 -0.39
C PHE A 11 23.41 -19.83 0.71
N ALA A 12 22.69 -19.68 1.82
CA ALA A 12 22.69 -20.66 2.90
C ALA A 12 22.17 -22.04 2.47
N ASN A 13 21.37 -22.10 1.40
CA ASN A 13 20.81 -23.33 0.84
C ASN A 13 21.48 -23.77 -0.47
N GLY A 14 22.62 -23.20 -0.85
CA GLY A 14 23.34 -23.57 -2.07
C GLY A 14 22.60 -23.26 -3.37
N MET A 15 21.69 -22.31 -3.37
CA MET A 15 20.89 -21.95 -4.54
C MET A 15 21.65 -20.97 -5.45
N THR A 16 21.42 -21.08 -6.76
CA THR A 16 21.91 -20.10 -7.73
C THR A 16 20.92 -18.94 -7.82
N ILE A 17 21.46 -17.72 -7.77
CA ILE A 17 20.66 -16.48 -7.94
C ILE A 17 20.92 -15.93 -9.33
N LEU A 18 19.85 -15.74 -10.11
CA LEU A 18 19.91 -15.00 -11.37
C LEU A 18 19.60 -13.52 -11.13
N ILE A 19 20.56 -12.66 -11.41
CA ILE A 19 20.39 -11.19 -11.31
C ILE A 19 20.18 -10.63 -12.71
N PRO A 20 18.98 -10.11 -13.02
CA PRO A 20 18.63 -9.67 -14.38
C PRO A 20 19.19 -8.29 -14.76
N GLY A 21 20.13 -7.77 -13.98
CA GLY A 21 20.75 -6.47 -14.18
C GLY A 21 20.19 -5.34 -13.30
N PRO A 22 20.74 -4.13 -13.38
CA PRO A 22 20.46 -3.05 -12.43
C PRO A 22 19.04 -2.49 -12.51
N LEU A 23 18.35 -2.67 -13.63
CA LEU A 23 16.96 -2.23 -13.81
C LEU A 23 15.95 -3.23 -13.23
N GLY A 24 16.34 -4.53 -13.07
CA GLY A 24 15.43 -5.58 -12.62
C GLY A 24 14.11 -5.56 -13.38
N PHE A 25 12.99 -5.66 -12.68
CA PHE A 25 11.64 -5.65 -13.28
C PHE A 25 11.20 -4.30 -13.89
N ARG A 26 12.02 -3.24 -13.84
CA ARG A 26 11.78 -2.00 -14.60
C ARG A 26 12.25 -2.10 -16.04
N ASN A 27 12.99 -3.15 -16.40
CA ASN A 27 13.41 -3.41 -17.77
C ASN A 27 12.25 -4.02 -18.56
N ARG A 28 11.69 -3.27 -19.51
CA ARG A 28 10.56 -3.71 -20.36
C ARG A 28 10.91 -4.95 -21.20
N GLU A 29 12.14 -5.04 -21.69
CA GLU A 29 12.59 -6.21 -22.47
C GLU A 29 12.64 -7.46 -21.60
N LEU A 30 13.12 -7.34 -20.35
CA LEU A 30 13.08 -8.43 -19.39
C LEU A 30 11.66 -8.91 -19.17
N ILE A 31 10.72 -8.00 -18.91
CA ILE A 31 9.31 -8.34 -18.70
C ILE A 31 8.74 -9.03 -19.94
N ALA A 32 8.90 -8.46 -21.13
CA ALA A 32 8.35 -9.01 -22.38
C ALA A 32 8.87 -10.44 -22.70
N ASN A 33 10.05 -10.79 -22.23
CA ASN A 33 10.66 -12.09 -22.46
C ASN A 33 10.78 -12.94 -21.16
N TYR A 34 10.07 -12.58 -20.11
CA TYR A 34 10.26 -13.17 -18.79
C TYR A 34 10.20 -14.70 -18.76
N TRP A 35 9.16 -15.29 -19.34
CA TRP A 35 8.97 -16.74 -19.37
C TRP A 35 10.00 -17.45 -20.22
N LYS A 36 10.49 -16.82 -21.30
CA LYS A 36 11.59 -17.36 -22.13
C LYS A 36 12.90 -17.40 -21.35
N TYR A 37 13.20 -16.34 -20.59
CA TYR A 37 14.38 -16.35 -19.72
C TYR A 37 14.21 -17.34 -18.57
N PHE A 38 13.01 -17.44 -17.99
CA PHE A 38 12.71 -18.40 -16.95
C PHE A 38 13.04 -19.83 -17.41
N ALA A 39 12.53 -20.26 -18.55
CA ALA A 39 12.82 -21.55 -19.17
C ALA A 39 14.30 -21.71 -19.56
N LYS A 40 14.89 -20.70 -20.21
CA LYS A 40 16.27 -20.73 -20.69
C LYS A 40 17.29 -20.98 -19.56
N PHE A 41 17.08 -20.39 -18.40
CA PHE A 41 17.97 -20.52 -17.25
C PHE A 41 17.54 -21.61 -16.26
N GLY A 42 16.49 -22.35 -16.54
CA GLY A 42 15.97 -23.42 -15.68
C GLY A 42 15.62 -22.89 -14.28
N LEU A 43 14.97 -21.73 -14.21
CA LEU A 43 14.59 -21.15 -12.93
C LEU A 43 13.51 -21.99 -12.26
N THR A 44 13.59 -22.12 -10.95
CA THR A 44 12.68 -22.96 -10.16
C THR A 44 11.82 -22.16 -9.21
N ARG A 45 12.16 -20.88 -8.96
CA ARG A 45 11.45 -19.99 -8.07
C ARG A 45 11.21 -18.63 -8.70
N LEU A 46 10.03 -18.08 -8.47
CA LEU A 46 9.70 -16.70 -8.78
C LEU A 46 10.08 -15.81 -7.59
N TYR A 47 10.54 -14.61 -7.89
CA TYR A 47 10.77 -13.56 -6.89
C TYR A 47 10.31 -12.22 -7.42
N GLY A 48 9.57 -11.46 -6.64
CA GLY A 48 9.06 -10.16 -7.05
C GLY A 48 8.14 -9.53 -6.02
N VAL A 49 7.70 -8.33 -6.34
CA VAL A 49 6.65 -7.60 -5.61
C VAL A 49 5.34 -7.65 -6.41
N PRO A 50 4.18 -7.32 -5.84
CA PRO A 50 2.90 -7.43 -6.56
C PRO A 50 2.90 -6.74 -7.93
N THR A 51 3.47 -5.54 -8.06
CA THR A 51 3.57 -4.83 -9.36
C THR A 51 4.41 -5.58 -10.39
N SER A 52 5.47 -6.30 -9.96
CA SER A 52 6.24 -7.17 -10.85
C SER A 52 5.40 -8.36 -11.32
N TYR A 53 4.64 -8.97 -10.41
CA TYR A 53 3.73 -10.07 -10.77
C TYR A 53 2.61 -9.61 -11.69
N THR A 54 2.05 -8.41 -11.49
CA THR A 54 1.09 -7.81 -12.43
C THR A 54 1.69 -7.71 -13.82
N ALA A 55 2.93 -7.22 -13.95
CA ALA A 55 3.60 -7.07 -15.22
C ALA A 55 3.83 -8.41 -15.94
N ILE A 56 4.40 -9.40 -15.24
CA ILE A 56 4.67 -10.71 -15.85
C ILE A 56 3.39 -11.55 -16.07
N ASN A 57 2.34 -11.31 -15.31
CA ASN A 57 1.05 -11.97 -15.51
C ASN A 57 0.42 -11.62 -16.85
N ASN A 58 0.66 -10.41 -17.35
CA ASN A 58 0.17 -9.97 -18.66
C ASN A 58 0.98 -10.55 -19.82
N VAL A 59 2.15 -11.18 -19.57
CA VAL A 59 2.97 -11.79 -20.62
C VAL A 59 2.52 -13.23 -20.87
N PRO A 60 2.20 -13.60 -22.13
CA PRO A 60 1.89 -14.98 -22.49
C PRO A 60 3.10 -15.89 -22.25
N VAL A 61 2.85 -17.15 -21.87
CA VAL A 61 3.92 -18.13 -21.66
C VAL A 61 4.52 -18.60 -23.00
N ASP A 62 3.72 -18.61 -24.08
CA ASP A 62 4.12 -18.88 -25.47
C ASP A 62 4.97 -20.15 -25.64
N GLY A 63 4.57 -21.23 -24.96
CA GLY A 63 5.26 -22.53 -25.03
C GLY A 63 6.60 -22.59 -24.29
N ALA A 64 6.96 -21.57 -23.50
CA ALA A 64 8.10 -21.65 -22.61
C ALA A 64 7.85 -22.73 -21.54
N ASP A 65 8.84 -23.60 -21.31
CA ASP A 65 8.75 -24.60 -20.27
C ASP A 65 8.92 -23.97 -18.89
N ILE A 66 7.80 -23.88 -18.17
CA ILE A 66 7.74 -23.37 -16.79
C ILE A 66 7.44 -24.47 -15.77
N SER A 67 7.50 -25.74 -16.18
CA SER A 67 7.21 -26.92 -15.32
C SER A 67 8.17 -27.07 -14.15
N MET A 68 9.31 -26.40 -14.21
CA MET A 68 10.30 -26.39 -13.14
C MET A 68 9.96 -25.43 -11.99
N ILE A 69 8.92 -24.61 -12.10
CA ILE A 69 8.48 -23.77 -10.97
C ILE A 69 8.08 -24.70 -9.83
N ARG A 70 8.71 -24.50 -8.70
CA ARG A 70 8.49 -25.33 -7.51
C ARG A 70 8.17 -24.45 -6.33
N ASP A 71 7.54 -25.10 -5.37
CA ASP A 71 7.20 -24.52 -4.08
C ASP A 71 6.24 -23.33 -4.18
N ARG A 72 5.69 -22.98 -3.05
CA ARG A 72 4.89 -21.81 -2.86
C ARG A 72 5.72 -20.53 -3.02
N VAL A 73 5.22 -19.57 -3.75
CA VAL A 73 5.92 -18.32 -4.00
C VAL A 73 5.52 -17.28 -2.96
N ALA A 74 6.49 -16.79 -2.21
CA ALA A 74 6.27 -15.69 -1.27
C ALA A 74 6.28 -14.34 -2.00
N VAL A 75 5.26 -13.53 -1.74
CA VAL A 75 5.08 -12.18 -2.30
C VAL A 75 4.92 -11.21 -1.15
N GLY A 76 5.71 -10.16 -1.13
CA GLY A 76 5.68 -9.19 -0.03
C GLY A 76 5.99 -7.78 -0.49
N SER A 77 6.27 -6.93 0.47
CA SER A 77 6.54 -5.50 0.27
C SER A 77 5.33 -4.62 -0.05
N ALA A 78 4.23 -5.19 -0.48
CA ALA A 78 2.95 -4.52 -0.70
C ALA A 78 1.84 -5.57 -0.63
N PRO A 79 0.57 -5.19 -0.44
CA PRO A 79 -0.56 -6.10 -0.50
C PRO A 79 -0.64 -6.81 -1.85
N LEU A 80 -0.89 -8.12 -1.81
CA LEU A 80 -1.15 -8.96 -2.98
C LEU A 80 -2.66 -9.12 -3.12
N SER A 81 -3.26 -8.63 -4.21
CA SER A 81 -4.68 -8.84 -4.44
C SER A 81 -5.00 -10.31 -4.69
N ALA A 82 -6.17 -10.75 -4.23
CA ALA A 82 -6.62 -12.12 -4.42
C ALA A 82 -6.72 -12.49 -5.91
N GLU A 83 -7.18 -11.55 -6.74
CA GLU A 83 -7.30 -11.72 -8.19
C GLU A 83 -5.95 -11.99 -8.85
N LEU A 84 -4.92 -11.23 -8.48
CA LEU A 84 -3.57 -11.43 -9.02
C LEU A 84 -3.00 -12.77 -8.55
N ALA A 85 -3.19 -13.14 -7.28
CA ALA A 85 -2.75 -14.43 -6.75
C ALA A 85 -3.39 -15.58 -7.53
N ILE A 86 -4.71 -15.60 -7.66
CA ILE A 86 -5.47 -16.64 -8.38
C ILE A 86 -5.05 -16.69 -9.86
N SER A 87 -4.89 -15.54 -10.51
CA SER A 87 -4.48 -15.48 -11.93
C SER A 87 -3.09 -16.07 -12.15
N MET A 88 -2.14 -15.74 -11.27
CA MET A 88 -0.77 -16.27 -11.33
C MET A 88 -0.73 -17.76 -10.99
N GLU A 89 -1.49 -18.22 -10.00
CA GLU A 89 -1.62 -19.63 -9.65
C GLU A 89 -2.16 -20.43 -10.84
N LYS A 90 -3.19 -19.93 -11.52
CA LYS A 90 -3.73 -20.55 -12.74
C LYS A 90 -2.69 -20.62 -13.85
N LYS A 91 -1.84 -19.61 -14.00
CA LYS A 91 -0.80 -19.54 -15.03
C LYS A 91 0.38 -20.44 -14.75
N THR A 92 0.82 -20.51 -13.50
CA THR A 92 2.08 -21.15 -13.11
C THR A 92 1.91 -22.51 -12.46
N GLY A 93 0.70 -22.84 -11.98
CA GLY A 93 0.42 -24.06 -11.24
C GLY A 93 0.89 -24.04 -9.78
N VAL A 94 1.43 -22.92 -9.28
CA VAL A 94 1.91 -22.82 -7.90
C VAL A 94 1.22 -21.68 -7.15
N GLN A 95 1.00 -21.89 -5.85
CA GLN A 95 0.32 -20.91 -5.01
C GLN A 95 1.21 -19.69 -4.72
N LEU A 96 0.63 -18.50 -4.80
CA LEU A 96 1.23 -17.28 -4.30
C LEU A 96 0.75 -17.00 -2.88
N ALA A 97 1.70 -16.87 -1.97
CA ALA A 97 1.45 -16.57 -0.57
C ALA A 97 1.95 -15.15 -0.22
N ASN A 98 1.06 -14.34 0.30
CA ASN A 98 1.46 -13.04 0.81
C ASN A 98 2.33 -13.23 2.07
N LEU A 99 3.36 -12.38 2.21
CA LEU A 99 4.17 -12.29 3.42
C LEU A 99 4.15 -10.87 3.96
N TYR A 100 4.24 -10.73 5.25
CA TYR A 100 4.40 -9.44 5.89
C TYR A 100 5.74 -9.34 6.60
N GLY A 101 6.32 -8.16 6.52
CA GLY A 101 7.56 -7.83 7.18
C GLY A 101 7.97 -6.40 6.94
N LEU A 102 8.95 -5.95 7.70
CA LEU A 102 9.48 -4.59 7.70
C LEU A 102 10.98 -4.60 7.91
N THR A 103 11.63 -3.51 7.52
CA THR A 103 13.10 -3.37 7.65
C THR A 103 13.54 -3.46 9.11
N GLU A 104 12.74 -2.93 10.01
CA GLU A 104 12.94 -2.91 11.45
C GLU A 104 12.89 -4.31 12.09
N ALA A 105 12.39 -5.31 11.37
CA ALA A 105 12.38 -6.72 11.77
C ALA A 105 13.20 -7.62 10.84
N ALA A 106 14.22 -7.06 10.19
CA ALA A 106 15.17 -7.76 9.31
C ALA A 106 14.52 -8.45 8.08
N ALA A 107 13.29 -8.28 7.77
CA ALA A 107 12.50 -8.61 6.60
C ALA A 107 11.13 -9.21 6.95
N ALA A 108 10.94 -10.53 6.86
CA ALA A 108 9.66 -11.20 7.03
C ALA A 108 9.42 -11.62 8.50
N ILE A 109 8.20 -11.42 8.95
CA ILE A 109 7.75 -11.84 10.30
C ILE A 109 6.52 -12.74 10.26
N SER A 110 5.81 -12.78 9.13
CA SER A 110 4.72 -13.74 8.90
C SER A 110 4.66 -14.19 7.45
N ILE A 111 4.21 -15.42 7.23
CA ILE A 111 3.99 -16.03 5.91
C ILE A 111 3.03 -17.20 6.05
N ALA A 112 2.33 -17.58 4.98
CA ALA A 112 1.57 -18.83 4.97
C ALA A 112 2.50 -20.04 5.24
N PRO A 113 2.11 -20.98 6.13
CA PRO A 113 2.94 -22.13 6.45
C PRO A 113 3.23 -22.96 5.19
N PRO A 114 4.45 -23.53 5.03
CA PRO A 114 4.85 -24.23 3.81
C PRO A 114 3.87 -25.33 3.36
N ASP A 115 3.39 -26.13 4.31
CA ASP A 115 2.45 -27.23 4.07
C ASP A 115 1.02 -26.92 4.58
N GLY A 116 0.76 -25.66 4.97
CA GLY A 116 -0.53 -25.23 5.50
C GLY A 116 -1.43 -24.60 4.45
N GLU A 117 -2.57 -24.11 4.89
CA GLU A 117 -3.54 -23.40 4.07
C GLU A 117 -2.99 -22.03 3.64
N VAL A 118 -3.22 -21.65 2.37
CA VAL A 118 -3.07 -20.26 1.91
C VAL A 118 -4.45 -19.61 1.94
N ARG A 119 -4.62 -18.62 2.83
CA ARG A 119 -5.81 -17.77 2.87
C ARG A 119 -5.52 -16.52 2.07
N HIS A 120 -6.16 -16.35 0.92
CA HIS A 120 -5.95 -15.18 0.07
C HIS A 120 -6.25 -13.88 0.84
N GLY A 121 -5.34 -12.91 0.68
CA GLY A 121 -5.37 -11.65 1.44
C GLY A 121 -4.68 -11.71 2.81
N SER A 122 -4.52 -12.90 3.39
CA SER A 122 -3.75 -13.06 4.63
C SER A 122 -2.25 -13.10 4.36
N CYS A 123 -1.48 -12.57 5.29
CA CYS A 123 -0.02 -12.69 5.34
C CYS A 123 0.45 -13.97 6.08
N GLY A 124 -0.46 -14.92 6.31
CA GLY A 124 -0.15 -16.17 6.99
C GLY A 124 0.00 -16.04 8.49
N ILE A 125 0.81 -16.92 9.08
CA ILE A 125 1.06 -16.98 10.52
C ILE A 125 2.46 -16.43 10.85
N ARG A 126 2.68 -16.06 12.11
CA ARG A 126 3.96 -15.53 12.59
C ARG A 126 5.12 -16.53 12.41
N TYR A 127 6.31 -16.00 12.20
CA TYR A 127 7.54 -16.79 12.23
C TYR A 127 7.87 -17.27 13.65
N PRO A 128 8.62 -18.38 13.77
CA PRO A 128 9.17 -18.79 15.06
C PRO A 128 9.93 -17.65 15.75
N TYR A 129 9.77 -17.55 17.08
CA TYR A 129 10.42 -16.56 17.93
C TYR A 129 9.99 -15.10 17.70
N VAL A 130 9.03 -14.85 16.83
CA VAL A 130 8.40 -13.54 16.67
C VAL A 130 7.06 -13.56 17.40
N ASP A 131 6.83 -12.57 18.25
CA ASP A 131 5.53 -12.31 18.86
C ASP A 131 4.86 -11.16 18.09
N ILE A 132 3.62 -11.38 17.66
CA ILE A 132 2.81 -10.40 16.93
C ILE A 132 1.50 -10.23 17.70
N LYS A 133 1.15 -8.99 17.99
CA LYS A 133 -0.12 -8.66 18.65
C LYS A 133 -0.88 -7.60 17.86
N ILE A 134 -2.18 -7.68 17.93
CA ILE A 134 -3.11 -6.66 17.43
C ILE A 134 -3.66 -5.93 18.63
N VAL A 135 -3.50 -4.62 18.70
CA VAL A 135 -3.73 -3.86 19.91
C VAL A 135 -4.37 -2.50 19.65
N VAL A 136 -4.98 -1.96 20.68
CA VAL A 136 -5.28 -0.53 20.80
C VAL A 136 -4.19 0.10 21.65
N LEU A 137 -3.43 1.05 21.06
CA LEU A 137 -2.38 1.78 21.76
C LEU A 137 -2.94 3.01 22.49
N ASP A 138 -2.31 3.38 23.60
CA ASP A 138 -2.55 4.68 24.24
C ASP A 138 -1.96 5.84 23.38
N ALA A 139 -2.33 7.08 23.70
CA ALA A 139 -1.89 8.25 22.94
C ALA A 139 -0.36 8.47 22.95
N GLY A 140 0.38 7.83 23.85
CA GLY A 140 1.84 7.90 23.93
C GLY A 140 2.54 6.68 23.33
N HIS A 141 1.79 5.69 22.83
CA HIS A 141 2.27 4.39 22.33
C HIS A 141 3.08 3.60 23.38
N LYS A 142 2.83 3.84 24.67
CA LYS A 142 3.58 3.22 25.75
C LYS A 142 2.90 1.97 26.31
N SER A 143 1.58 1.99 26.39
CA SER A 143 0.77 0.89 26.84
C SER A 143 -0.28 0.51 25.80
N TRP A 144 -0.81 -0.69 25.94
CA TRP A 144 -1.74 -1.26 24.95
C TRP A 144 -2.76 -2.20 25.60
N THR A 145 -3.87 -2.40 24.89
CA THR A 145 -4.87 -3.42 25.17
C THR A 145 -4.99 -4.33 23.96
N GLU A 146 -4.92 -5.66 24.17
CA GLU A 146 -5.01 -6.64 23.09
C GLU A 146 -6.44 -6.69 22.53
N CYS A 147 -6.55 -6.67 21.20
CA CYS A 147 -7.80 -6.82 20.48
C CYS A 147 -8.27 -8.29 20.50
N SER A 148 -9.57 -8.50 20.38
CA SER A 148 -10.16 -9.83 20.20
C SER A 148 -9.82 -10.39 18.81
N ALA A 149 -10.01 -11.70 18.61
CA ALA A 149 -9.87 -12.30 17.29
C ALA A 149 -10.79 -11.58 16.27
N ASP A 150 -10.25 -11.34 15.06
CA ASP A 150 -10.87 -10.59 13.96
C ASP A 150 -11.14 -9.10 14.23
N GLU A 151 -10.84 -8.60 15.42
CA GLU A 151 -10.88 -7.16 15.69
C GLU A 151 -9.65 -6.46 15.10
N SER A 152 -9.87 -5.31 14.47
CA SER A 152 -8.80 -4.50 13.85
C SER A 152 -8.11 -3.62 14.88
N GLY A 153 -6.79 -3.56 14.82
CA GLY A 153 -5.96 -2.72 15.70
C GLY A 153 -4.57 -2.49 15.11
N GLU A 154 -3.74 -1.79 15.84
CA GLU A 154 -2.35 -1.58 15.48
C GLU A 154 -1.53 -2.85 15.70
N ILE A 155 -0.60 -3.10 14.79
CA ILE A 155 0.29 -4.26 14.86
C ILE A 155 1.53 -3.87 15.65
N ILE A 156 1.78 -4.59 16.73
CA ILE A 156 3.03 -4.49 17.48
C ILE A 156 3.77 -5.82 17.45
N ILE A 157 5.10 -5.76 17.44
CA ILE A 157 5.95 -6.95 17.29
C ILE A 157 7.10 -6.97 18.29
N LYS A 158 7.49 -8.18 18.69
CA LYS A 158 8.66 -8.41 19.53
C LYS A 158 9.37 -9.67 19.10
N GLY A 159 10.71 -9.67 19.11
CA GLY A 159 11.47 -10.85 18.77
C GLY A 159 12.95 -10.55 18.52
N PRO A 160 13.80 -11.58 18.37
CA PRO A 160 15.24 -11.41 18.19
C PRO A 160 15.62 -10.75 16.85
N CYS A 161 14.71 -10.71 15.87
CA CYS A 161 14.91 -10.06 14.59
C CYS A 161 14.60 -8.55 14.62
N VAL A 162 13.96 -8.05 15.69
CA VAL A 162 13.55 -6.65 15.81
C VAL A 162 14.75 -5.78 16.15
N THR A 163 14.91 -4.66 15.41
CA THR A 163 15.96 -3.68 15.65
C THR A 163 15.92 -3.13 17.08
N PRO A 164 17.06 -2.78 17.69
CA PRO A 164 17.07 -2.05 18.96
C PRO A 164 16.73 -0.55 18.80
N GLY A 165 16.54 -0.05 17.57
CA GLY A 165 16.19 1.33 17.26
C GLY A 165 16.97 1.90 16.07
N TYR A 166 16.62 3.11 15.68
CA TYR A 166 17.29 3.88 14.63
C TYR A 166 18.53 4.57 15.16
N LEU A 167 19.54 4.78 14.30
CA LEU A 167 20.73 5.54 14.63
C LEU A 167 20.43 7.00 15.00
N ASN A 168 19.43 7.62 14.35
CA ASN A 168 18.95 8.92 14.74
C ASN A 168 17.94 8.75 15.88
N ALA A 169 18.33 9.15 17.09
CA ALA A 169 17.53 9.00 18.31
C ALA A 169 16.14 9.67 18.21
N ALA A 170 16.01 10.75 17.44
CA ALA A 170 14.72 11.42 17.24
C ALA A 170 13.67 10.53 16.57
N HIS A 171 14.09 9.52 15.82
CA HIS A 171 13.18 8.57 15.17
C HIS A 171 12.74 7.42 16.10
N ASN A 172 13.26 7.36 17.32
CA ASN A 172 12.91 6.32 18.30
C ASN A 172 11.80 6.75 19.26
N GLU A 173 11.36 8.00 19.20
CA GLU A 173 10.23 8.48 19.99
C GLU A 173 8.95 7.75 19.56
N GLY A 174 8.27 7.09 20.52
CA GLY A 174 7.07 6.30 20.26
C GLY A 174 7.29 5.02 19.43
N LEU A 175 8.56 4.66 19.15
CA LEU A 175 8.87 3.46 18.36
C LEU A 175 8.64 2.16 19.13
N PHE A 176 8.79 2.19 20.45
CA PHE A 176 8.60 1.03 21.31
C PHE A 176 7.62 1.32 22.44
N THR A 177 6.84 0.31 22.79
CA THR A 177 6.05 0.30 24.02
C THR A 177 6.97 0.12 25.25
N ASP A 178 6.47 0.43 26.45
CA ASP A 178 7.25 0.31 27.69
C ASP A 178 7.70 -1.13 28.00
N ASP A 179 6.96 -2.13 27.50
CA ASP A 179 7.31 -3.55 27.61
C ASP A 179 8.12 -4.09 26.41
N GLY A 180 8.55 -3.19 25.50
CA GLY A 180 9.53 -3.46 24.45
C GLY A 180 8.99 -4.07 23.17
N TYR A 181 7.71 -3.89 22.85
CA TYR A 181 7.21 -4.17 21.51
C TYR A 181 7.47 -2.99 20.59
N LEU A 182 7.91 -3.27 19.36
CA LEU A 182 8.03 -2.28 18.30
C LEU A 182 6.64 -1.97 17.74
N VAL A 183 6.29 -0.69 17.66
CA VAL A 183 5.09 -0.19 17.03
C VAL A 183 5.34 -0.07 15.52
N THR A 184 4.65 -0.90 14.72
CA THR A 184 4.95 -0.99 13.27
C THR A 184 4.35 0.16 12.47
N GLY A 185 3.32 0.81 13.00
CA GLY A 185 2.49 1.79 12.28
C GLY A 185 1.60 1.15 11.19
N ASP A 186 1.52 -0.18 11.16
CA ASP A 186 0.59 -0.92 10.31
C ASP A 186 -0.64 -1.33 11.13
N ILE A 187 -1.79 -1.34 10.48
CA ILE A 187 -3.08 -1.78 11.04
C ILE A 187 -3.38 -3.17 10.51
N GLY A 188 -3.94 -4.02 11.35
CA GLY A 188 -4.31 -5.36 10.93
C GLY A 188 -5.28 -6.04 11.89
N ARG A 189 -5.62 -7.28 11.56
CA ARG A 189 -6.38 -8.19 12.42
C ARG A 189 -5.76 -9.57 12.37
N MET A 190 -6.01 -10.35 13.39
CA MET A 190 -5.60 -11.75 13.48
C MET A 190 -6.82 -12.61 13.77
N ASP A 191 -6.98 -13.72 13.06
CA ASP A 191 -8.08 -14.65 13.35
C ASP A 191 -7.73 -15.62 14.49
N ALA A 192 -8.69 -16.45 14.87
CA ALA A 192 -8.53 -17.43 15.92
C ALA A 192 -7.48 -18.52 15.62
N ASP A 193 -7.13 -18.73 14.35
CA ASP A 193 -6.10 -19.69 13.91
C ASP A 193 -4.71 -19.02 13.83
N GLY A 194 -4.60 -17.72 14.14
CA GLY A 194 -3.35 -16.96 14.12
C GLY A 194 -2.93 -16.45 12.74
N TYR A 195 -3.81 -16.48 11.75
CA TYR A 195 -3.57 -15.84 10.46
C TYR A 195 -3.70 -14.33 10.59
N LEU A 196 -2.74 -13.61 10.01
CA LEU A 196 -2.63 -12.15 10.03
C LEU A 196 -3.12 -11.55 8.71
N TRP A 197 -3.98 -10.55 8.78
CA TRP A 197 -4.34 -9.67 7.67
C TRP A 197 -3.85 -8.26 7.96
N ILE A 198 -3.12 -7.68 7.01
CA ILE A 198 -2.78 -6.27 7.05
C ILE A 198 -3.93 -5.52 6.40
N THR A 199 -4.52 -4.59 7.11
CA THR A 199 -5.66 -3.79 6.65
C THR A 199 -5.28 -2.35 6.33
N GLY A 200 -4.02 -1.97 6.46
CA GLY A 200 -3.52 -0.67 6.05
C GLY A 200 -2.36 -0.15 6.87
N ARG A 201 -2.10 1.14 6.73
CA ARG A 201 -1.18 1.88 7.60
C ARG A 201 -1.93 2.91 8.39
N ALA A 202 -1.59 3.10 9.65
CA ALA A 202 -2.22 4.09 10.51
C ALA A 202 -2.27 5.48 9.85
N LYS A 203 -1.17 5.89 9.20
CA LYS A 203 -1.06 7.17 8.47
C LYS A 203 -1.75 7.22 7.11
N ASP A 204 -2.17 6.08 6.55
CA ASP A 204 -2.82 6.00 5.24
C ASP A 204 -4.33 5.72 5.36
N ILE A 205 -4.81 5.41 6.57
CA ILE A 205 -6.24 5.23 6.87
C ILE A 205 -7.00 6.51 6.50
N ILE A 206 -8.11 6.33 5.80
CA ILE A 206 -9.00 7.42 5.41
C ILE A 206 -10.05 7.59 6.51
N ILE A 207 -10.08 8.76 7.15
CA ILE A 207 -10.98 9.03 8.27
C ILE A 207 -12.25 9.72 7.75
N ARG A 208 -13.25 8.94 7.44
CA ARG A 208 -14.53 9.41 6.92
C ARG A 208 -15.63 9.42 7.98
N GLY A 209 -16.00 10.59 8.48
CA GLY A 209 -17.07 10.73 9.48
C GLY A 209 -16.82 9.91 10.76
N GLY A 210 -15.56 9.77 11.17
CA GLY A 210 -15.15 8.95 12.31
C GLY A 210 -14.97 7.46 12.02
N HIS A 211 -15.23 7.00 10.79
CA HIS A 211 -14.93 5.63 10.36
C HIS A 211 -13.53 5.55 9.77
N ASN A 212 -12.75 4.61 10.25
CA ASN A 212 -11.42 4.27 9.72
C ASN A 212 -11.59 3.35 8.52
N ILE A 213 -11.34 3.87 7.32
CA ILE A 213 -11.46 3.13 6.05
C ILE A 213 -10.05 2.74 5.59
N ASP A 214 -9.85 1.46 5.39
CA ASP A 214 -8.65 0.95 4.74
C ASP A 214 -8.71 1.27 3.23
N PRO A 215 -7.74 2.03 2.69
CA PRO A 215 -7.64 2.26 1.25
C PRO A 215 -7.62 0.99 0.40
N GLN A 216 -7.09 -0.11 0.94
CA GLN A 216 -7.01 -1.39 0.24
C GLN A 216 -8.39 -1.92 -0.16
N VAL A 217 -9.42 -1.70 0.66
CA VAL A 217 -10.80 -2.12 0.35
C VAL A 217 -11.30 -1.45 -0.93
N THR A 218 -10.97 -0.16 -1.12
CA THR A 218 -11.27 0.58 -2.35
C THR A 218 -10.45 0.03 -3.53
N GLU A 219 -9.15 -0.19 -3.34
CA GLU A 219 -8.23 -0.69 -4.37
C GLU A 219 -8.65 -2.08 -4.86
N GLU A 220 -8.98 -3.00 -3.96
CA GLU A 220 -9.45 -4.35 -4.28
C GLU A 220 -10.74 -4.35 -5.12
N SER A 221 -11.67 -3.43 -4.83
CA SER A 221 -12.87 -3.29 -5.64
C SER A 221 -12.57 -2.95 -7.09
N LEU A 222 -11.57 -2.09 -7.33
CA LEU A 222 -11.12 -1.65 -8.65
C LEU A 222 -10.29 -2.72 -9.37
N TYR A 223 -9.49 -3.51 -8.66
CA TYR A 223 -8.74 -4.62 -9.26
C TYR A 223 -9.62 -5.72 -9.87
N LYS A 224 -10.89 -5.82 -9.45
CA LYS A 224 -11.86 -6.74 -10.07
C LYS A 224 -12.28 -6.32 -11.49
N HIS A 225 -12.03 -5.06 -11.88
CA HIS A 225 -12.34 -4.56 -13.21
C HIS A 225 -11.25 -4.95 -14.21
N GLU A 226 -11.64 -5.58 -15.33
CA GLU A 226 -10.71 -6.17 -16.32
C GLU A 226 -9.72 -5.18 -16.92
N ALA A 227 -10.10 -3.91 -17.08
CA ALA A 227 -9.25 -2.87 -17.65
C ALA A 227 -8.23 -2.31 -16.66
N VAL A 228 -8.36 -2.54 -15.35
CA VAL A 228 -7.49 -1.97 -14.33
C VAL A 228 -6.17 -2.74 -14.23
N GLN A 229 -5.07 -2.03 -14.33
CA GLN A 229 -3.73 -2.56 -14.12
C GLN A 229 -3.20 -2.29 -12.72
N ILE A 230 -3.27 -1.03 -12.27
CA ILE A 230 -2.83 -0.59 -10.94
C ILE A 230 -3.88 0.36 -10.39
N ALA A 231 -4.23 0.17 -9.13
CA ALA A 231 -5.09 1.08 -8.37
C ALA A 231 -4.38 1.56 -7.11
N GLY A 232 -4.67 2.81 -6.71
CA GLY A 232 -4.25 3.38 -5.44
C GLY A 232 -5.34 4.28 -4.89
N ALA A 233 -5.69 4.12 -3.63
CA ALA A 233 -6.72 4.92 -2.96
C ALA A 233 -6.12 5.75 -1.83
N VAL A 234 -6.66 6.97 -1.65
CA VAL A 234 -6.26 7.92 -0.62
C VAL A 234 -7.44 8.73 -0.12
N GLY A 235 -7.31 9.35 1.06
CA GLY A 235 -8.25 10.36 1.54
C GLY A 235 -8.06 11.68 0.80
N ARG A 236 -9.16 12.27 0.35
CA ARG A 236 -9.27 13.64 -0.11
C ARG A 236 -9.92 14.46 1.00
N PRO A 237 -9.39 15.62 1.38
CA PRO A 237 -10.02 16.48 2.37
C PRO A 237 -11.50 16.76 2.05
N ASP A 238 -12.35 16.75 3.08
CA ASP A 238 -13.77 17.03 2.98
C ASP A 238 -14.23 17.82 4.21
N ALA A 239 -14.97 18.91 3.98
CA ALA A 239 -15.38 19.83 5.03
C ALA A 239 -16.37 19.22 6.04
N TYR A 240 -17.10 18.18 5.68
CA TYR A 240 -18.12 17.55 6.52
C TYR A 240 -17.67 16.19 7.07
N ALA A 241 -17.08 15.36 6.23
CA ALA A 241 -16.69 14.00 6.59
C ALA A 241 -15.25 13.90 7.10
N GLY A 242 -14.48 14.99 7.10
CA GLY A 242 -13.04 14.99 7.34
C GLY A 242 -12.28 14.56 6.10
N GLU A 243 -12.48 13.29 5.66
CA GLU A 243 -11.93 12.79 4.40
C GLU A 243 -12.97 11.98 3.62
N MET A 244 -12.79 11.96 2.29
CA MET A 244 -13.54 11.11 1.38
C MET A 244 -12.58 10.21 0.60
N PRO A 245 -12.85 8.91 0.47
CA PRO A 245 -12.06 8.05 -0.39
C PRO A 245 -12.09 8.54 -1.83
N VAL A 246 -10.92 8.66 -2.45
CA VAL A 246 -10.75 8.84 -3.90
C VAL A 246 -9.75 7.81 -4.40
N ALA A 247 -9.86 7.43 -5.66
CA ALA A 247 -8.97 6.43 -6.24
C ALA A 247 -8.28 6.95 -7.50
N TYR A 248 -7.10 6.43 -7.74
CA TYR A 248 -6.29 6.63 -8.94
C TYR A 248 -6.09 5.28 -9.62
N VAL A 249 -6.25 5.24 -10.92
CA VAL A 249 -6.17 4.01 -11.70
C VAL A 249 -5.25 4.22 -12.89
N GLN A 250 -4.36 3.26 -13.12
CA GLN A 250 -3.69 3.08 -14.40
C GLN A 250 -4.36 1.92 -15.13
N LEU A 251 -4.76 2.12 -16.37
CA LEU A 251 -5.35 1.08 -17.19
C LEU A 251 -4.29 0.17 -17.83
N LYS A 252 -4.68 -1.05 -18.17
CA LYS A 252 -3.89 -1.94 -19.00
C LYS A 252 -3.75 -1.35 -20.40
N GLU A 253 -2.61 -1.58 -21.05
CA GLU A 253 -2.35 -1.10 -22.39
C GLU A 253 -3.44 -1.55 -23.37
N GLY A 254 -3.94 -0.62 -24.17
CA GLY A 254 -5.02 -0.86 -25.14
C GLY A 254 -6.44 -0.95 -24.55
N ASN A 255 -6.60 -0.83 -23.24
CA ASN A 255 -7.91 -0.81 -22.61
C ASN A 255 -8.41 0.63 -22.41
N HIS A 256 -9.73 0.79 -22.41
CA HIS A 256 -10.41 2.06 -22.20
C HIS A 256 -11.49 1.91 -21.13
N ALA A 257 -11.54 2.86 -20.23
CA ALA A 257 -12.61 3.06 -19.26
C ALA A 257 -12.64 4.55 -18.91
N ASP A 258 -13.76 5.05 -18.43
CA ASP A 258 -13.80 6.38 -17.84
C ASP A 258 -13.90 6.32 -16.31
N GLY A 259 -13.61 7.46 -15.65
CA GLY A 259 -13.59 7.53 -14.20
C GLY A 259 -14.95 7.26 -13.56
N ASP A 260 -16.03 7.72 -14.18
CA ASP A 260 -17.40 7.57 -13.65
C ASP A 260 -17.84 6.10 -13.74
N ALA A 261 -17.52 5.40 -14.84
CA ALA A 261 -17.79 3.97 -14.98
C ALA A 261 -17.02 3.15 -13.95
N LEU A 262 -15.73 3.46 -13.72
CA LEU A 262 -14.93 2.80 -12.71
C LEU A 262 -15.42 3.09 -11.29
N GLN A 263 -15.89 4.31 -11.02
CA GLN A 263 -16.49 4.68 -9.74
C GLN A 263 -17.77 3.87 -9.49
N ALA A 264 -18.66 3.79 -10.49
CA ALA A 264 -19.89 3.01 -10.39
C ALA A 264 -19.58 1.53 -10.15
N PHE A 265 -18.63 0.97 -10.90
CA PHE A 265 -18.15 -0.40 -10.72
C PHE A 265 -17.60 -0.65 -9.31
N ALA A 266 -16.74 0.24 -8.82
CA ALA A 266 -16.17 0.12 -7.49
C ALA A 266 -17.26 0.16 -6.40
N ARG A 267 -18.25 1.04 -6.54
CA ARG A 267 -19.40 1.13 -5.60
C ARG A 267 -20.20 -0.16 -5.49
N GLU A 268 -20.34 -0.90 -6.59
CA GLU A 268 -21.05 -2.19 -6.63
C GLU A 268 -20.22 -3.34 -6.06
N ASN A 269 -18.89 -3.26 -6.16
CA ASN A 269 -17.97 -4.35 -5.84
C ASN A 269 -17.19 -4.17 -4.55
N VAL A 270 -17.32 -3.02 -3.88
CA VAL A 270 -16.63 -2.75 -2.62
C VAL A 270 -17.28 -3.53 -1.47
N ALA A 271 -16.46 -4.14 -0.61
CA ALA A 271 -16.94 -4.92 0.52
C ALA A 271 -17.64 -4.05 1.59
N GLU A 272 -17.18 -2.81 1.76
CA GLU A 272 -17.70 -1.85 2.71
C GLU A 272 -18.16 -0.59 1.98
N ARG A 273 -19.46 -0.25 2.11
CA ARG A 273 -20.05 0.89 1.38
C ARG A 273 -19.36 2.24 1.67
N ALA A 274 -18.83 2.41 2.87
CA ALA A 274 -18.13 3.63 3.26
C ALA A 274 -16.82 3.82 2.47
N ALA A 275 -16.19 2.72 2.04
CA ALA A 275 -14.96 2.70 1.26
C ALA A 275 -15.18 2.91 -0.27
N ALA A 276 -16.44 3.04 -0.72
CA ALA A 276 -16.69 3.37 -2.11
C ALA A 276 -16.07 4.73 -2.46
N PRO A 277 -15.24 4.81 -3.53
CA PRO A 277 -14.58 6.06 -3.89
C PRO A 277 -15.60 7.11 -4.34
N SER A 278 -15.41 8.35 -3.91
CA SER A 278 -16.20 9.49 -4.33
C SER A 278 -15.85 9.95 -5.75
N GLU A 279 -14.65 9.61 -6.21
CA GLU A 279 -14.12 9.94 -7.53
C GLU A 279 -13.02 8.96 -7.92
N VAL A 280 -12.87 8.67 -9.22
CA VAL A 280 -11.78 7.85 -9.76
C VAL A 280 -11.06 8.62 -10.86
N PHE A 281 -9.75 8.83 -10.66
CA PHE A 281 -8.87 9.49 -11.62
C PHE A 281 -8.09 8.46 -12.43
N ILE A 282 -8.07 8.60 -13.75
CA ILE A 282 -7.27 7.76 -14.62
C ILE A 282 -5.94 8.46 -14.90
N LEU A 283 -4.85 7.76 -14.66
CA LEU A 283 -3.49 8.24 -14.89
C LEU A 283 -2.84 7.45 -16.03
N ASP A 284 -2.05 8.13 -16.85
CA ASP A 284 -1.21 7.49 -17.87
C ASP A 284 -0.16 6.57 -17.23
N ALA A 285 0.38 6.99 -16.08
CA ALA A 285 1.33 6.20 -15.30
C ALA A 285 1.10 6.43 -13.81
N MET A 286 0.95 5.34 -13.06
CA MET A 286 0.85 5.41 -11.60
C MET A 286 2.18 5.86 -10.98
N PRO A 287 2.19 6.86 -10.08
CA PRO A 287 3.40 7.23 -9.36
C PRO A 287 3.82 6.09 -8.44
N LEU A 288 5.01 5.56 -8.69
CA LEU A 288 5.60 4.47 -7.92
C LEU A 288 6.83 4.94 -7.15
N THR A 289 7.08 4.31 -6.01
CA THR A 289 8.34 4.45 -5.28
C THR A 289 9.49 3.77 -6.04
N ALA A 290 10.74 4.02 -5.64
CA ALA A 290 11.91 3.38 -6.24
C ALA A 290 11.88 1.84 -6.20
N ILE A 291 11.11 1.26 -5.29
CA ILE A 291 10.92 -0.20 -5.12
C ILE A 291 9.61 -0.72 -5.73
N GLY A 292 8.91 0.11 -6.55
CA GLY A 292 7.72 -0.32 -7.29
C GLY A 292 6.40 -0.34 -6.51
N LYS A 293 6.32 0.30 -5.34
CA LYS A 293 5.06 0.47 -4.61
C LYS A 293 4.33 1.74 -5.07
N VAL A 294 3.00 1.74 -5.03
CA VAL A 294 2.20 2.95 -5.24
C VAL A 294 2.63 4.03 -4.24
N ASN A 295 2.95 5.21 -4.75
CA ASN A 295 3.36 6.35 -3.93
C ASN A 295 2.12 7.13 -3.45
N LYS A 296 1.48 6.63 -2.38
CA LYS A 296 0.26 7.24 -1.82
C LYS A 296 0.47 8.69 -1.37
N ARG A 297 1.70 9.07 -0.99
CA ARG A 297 2.01 10.46 -0.66
C ARG A 297 1.75 11.40 -1.84
N VAL A 298 2.22 11.04 -3.03
CA VAL A 298 1.99 11.83 -4.25
C VAL A 298 0.50 11.91 -4.57
N LEU A 299 -0.23 10.79 -4.43
CA LEU A 299 -1.67 10.76 -4.68
C LEU A 299 -2.45 11.62 -3.68
N ARG A 300 -2.09 11.63 -2.40
CA ARG A 300 -2.73 12.49 -1.38
C ARG A 300 -2.52 13.97 -1.68
N LEU A 301 -1.30 14.36 -2.04
CA LEU A 301 -1.00 15.75 -2.40
C LEU A 301 -1.82 16.19 -3.63
N ASP A 302 -1.91 15.34 -4.65
CA ASP A 302 -2.70 15.61 -5.85
C ASP A 302 -4.21 15.68 -5.54
N ALA A 303 -4.73 14.75 -4.75
CA ALA A 303 -6.14 14.73 -4.37
C ALA A 303 -6.55 16.00 -3.60
N ALA A 304 -5.73 16.43 -2.65
CA ALA A 304 -5.95 17.65 -1.90
C ALA A 304 -5.85 18.89 -2.81
N LYS A 305 -4.82 18.94 -3.67
CA LYS A 305 -4.65 20.06 -4.59
C LYS A 305 -5.83 20.21 -5.54
N ARG A 306 -6.28 19.13 -6.19
CA ARG A 306 -7.48 19.13 -7.06
C ARG A 306 -8.72 19.63 -6.33
N HIS A 307 -8.91 19.18 -5.09
CA HIS A 307 -10.03 19.58 -4.28
C HIS A 307 -10.01 21.09 -4.00
N PHE A 308 -8.88 21.64 -3.55
CA PHE A 308 -8.79 23.06 -3.22
C PHE A 308 -8.69 23.96 -4.45
N ASP A 309 -8.11 23.51 -5.56
CA ASP A 309 -8.18 24.20 -6.85
C ASP A 309 -9.65 24.40 -7.28
N ALA A 310 -10.51 23.40 -7.07
CA ALA A 310 -11.95 23.51 -7.36
C ALA A 310 -12.70 24.37 -6.31
N ALA A 311 -12.39 24.21 -5.01
CA ALA A 311 -13.10 24.89 -3.92
C ALA A 311 -12.79 26.39 -3.82
N LEU A 312 -11.63 26.82 -4.31
CA LEU A 312 -11.16 28.21 -4.26
C LEU A 312 -11.02 28.86 -5.65
N GLY A 313 -11.27 28.11 -6.73
CA GLY A 313 -11.04 28.56 -8.10
C GLY A 313 -11.90 29.72 -8.57
N ASP A 314 -13.04 29.96 -7.93
CA ASP A 314 -13.93 31.10 -8.17
C ASP A 314 -13.39 32.41 -7.60
N LEU A 315 -12.39 32.39 -6.72
CA LEU A 315 -11.78 33.60 -6.10
C LEU A 315 -10.80 34.31 -7.02
N GLY A 316 -10.55 33.81 -8.21
CA GLY A 316 -9.83 34.47 -9.28
C GLY A 316 -8.38 34.06 -9.50
N ALA A 317 -7.80 34.54 -10.59
CA ALA A 317 -6.49 34.12 -11.11
C ALA A 317 -5.27 34.48 -10.23
N GLY A 318 -5.47 35.24 -9.15
CA GLY A 318 -4.39 35.63 -8.22
C GLY A 318 -4.23 34.66 -7.03
N VAL A 319 -5.08 33.62 -6.90
CA VAL A 319 -5.01 32.66 -5.81
C VAL A 319 -4.05 31.53 -6.19
N GLY A 320 -2.96 31.40 -5.46
CA GLY A 320 -2.01 30.29 -5.60
C GLY A 320 -2.27 29.21 -4.54
N ILE A 321 -2.30 27.95 -4.94
CA ILE A 321 -2.54 26.81 -4.04
C ILE A 321 -1.40 25.82 -4.12
N GLU A 322 -0.73 25.60 -2.99
CA GLU A 322 0.29 24.59 -2.82
C GLU A 322 -0.11 23.62 -1.71
N VAL A 323 0.15 22.35 -1.88
CA VAL A 323 -0.11 21.31 -0.87
C VAL A 323 1.19 20.60 -0.58
N GLU A 324 1.54 20.51 0.68
CA GLU A 324 2.75 19.83 1.14
C GLU A 324 2.48 18.93 2.35
N GLU A 325 3.37 18.01 2.61
CA GLU A 325 3.32 17.16 3.79
C GLU A 325 4.47 17.57 4.72
N ARG A 326 4.13 18.06 5.90
CA ARG A 326 5.08 18.47 6.94
C ARG A 326 5.13 17.46 8.08
N ALA A 327 6.31 17.28 8.66
CA ALA A 327 6.51 16.31 9.74
C ALA A 327 5.64 16.60 10.98
N ALA A 328 5.45 17.90 11.30
CA ALA A 328 4.73 18.32 12.50
C ALA A 328 3.20 18.41 12.32
N THR A 329 2.72 18.70 11.11
CA THR A 329 1.31 19.01 10.86
C THR A 329 0.64 18.10 9.85
N GLY A 330 1.39 17.15 9.26
CA GLY A 330 0.87 16.28 8.20
C GLY A 330 0.59 17.06 6.91
N LEU A 331 -0.53 16.75 6.28
CA LEU A 331 -1.00 17.47 5.08
C LEU A 331 -1.26 18.93 5.43
N THR A 332 -0.59 19.83 4.72
CA THR A 332 -0.66 21.28 4.97
C THR A 332 -0.96 22.01 3.66
N LEU A 333 -1.95 22.86 3.69
CA LEU A 333 -2.35 23.70 2.57
C LEU A 333 -1.70 25.08 2.73
N VAL A 334 -0.98 25.54 1.71
CA VAL A 334 -0.41 26.88 1.64
C VAL A 334 -1.11 27.65 0.53
N VAL A 335 -1.82 28.71 0.88
CA VAL A 335 -2.58 29.50 -0.08
C VAL A 335 -2.00 30.92 -0.12
N THR A 336 -1.74 31.41 -1.33
CA THR A 336 -1.35 32.79 -1.58
C THR A 336 -2.57 33.54 -2.10
N ALA A 337 -2.96 34.59 -1.40
CA ALA A 337 -4.07 35.47 -1.77
C ALA A 337 -3.54 36.77 -2.39
N PRO A 338 -4.20 37.35 -3.39
CA PRO A 338 -3.79 38.60 -4.03
C PRO A 338 -3.91 39.81 -3.13
N ASP A 339 -4.81 39.78 -2.14
CA ASP A 339 -5.07 40.82 -1.19
C ASP A 339 -5.66 40.34 0.13
N ALA A 340 -5.77 41.18 1.12
CA ALA A 340 -6.24 40.83 2.46
C ALA A 340 -7.74 40.44 2.51
N GLU A 341 -8.58 40.99 1.64
CA GLU A 341 -10.02 40.65 1.58
C GLU A 341 -10.20 39.20 1.06
N THR A 342 -9.55 38.88 -0.04
CA THR A 342 -9.49 37.50 -0.58
C THR A 342 -8.88 36.54 0.43
N GLY A 343 -7.83 36.93 1.15
CA GLY A 343 -7.22 36.15 2.20
C GLY A 343 -8.17 35.82 3.36
N ALA A 344 -8.99 36.78 3.77
CA ALA A 344 -10.00 36.58 4.82
C ALA A 344 -11.11 35.60 4.35
N GLU A 345 -11.56 35.73 3.11
CA GLU A 345 -12.55 34.81 2.52
C GLU A 345 -12.00 33.38 2.40
N ILE A 346 -10.76 33.22 1.93
CA ILE A 346 -10.08 31.89 1.88
C ILE A 346 -10.04 31.29 3.28
N THR A 347 -9.61 32.02 4.29
CA THR A 347 -9.55 31.55 5.68
C THR A 347 -10.92 31.07 6.16
N ALA A 348 -11.99 31.83 5.87
CA ALA A 348 -13.35 31.43 6.23
C ALA A 348 -13.80 30.14 5.52
N ARG A 349 -13.48 29.98 4.22
CA ARG A 349 -13.79 28.76 3.47
C ARG A 349 -13.00 27.53 3.95
N LEU A 350 -11.78 27.72 4.46
CA LEU A 350 -10.94 26.63 4.95
C LEU A 350 -11.26 26.20 6.38
N GLN A 351 -11.95 27.03 7.17
CA GLN A 351 -12.29 26.75 8.56
C GLN A 351 -12.97 25.40 8.82
N PRO A 352 -13.87 24.87 7.95
CA PRO A 352 -14.51 23.57 8.15
C PRO A 352 -13.56 22.37 7.96
N TYR A 353 -12.40 22.55 7.34
CA TYR A 353 -11.50 21.44 7.04
C TYR A 353 -10.56 21.14 8.20
N ALA A 354 -10.47 19.86 8.56
CA ALA A 354 -9.59 19.38 9.62
C ALA A 354 -8.15 19.18 9.10
N LEU A 355 -7.56 20.22 8.47
CA LEU A 355 -6.16 20.19 8.02
C LEU A 355 -5.45 21.50 8.37
N ALA A 356 -4.13 21.41 8.51
CA ALA A 356 -3.30 22.59 8.71
C ALA A 356 -3.31 23.45 7.44
N HIS A 357 -3.46 24.77 7.61
CA HIS A 357 -3.40 25.69 6.49
C HIS A 357 -2.74 27.03 6.86
N GLU A 358 -2.10 27.63 5.88
CA GLU A 358 -1.47 28.94 5.93
C GLU A 358 -2.02 29.78 4.79
N VAL A 359 -2.49 31.00 5.10
CA VAL A 359 -2.98 31.95 4.09
C VAL A 359 -2.06 33.16 4.10
N ASN A 360 -1.33 33.36 3.01
CA ASN A 360 -0.40 34.45 2.82
C ASN A 360 -1.08 35.52 1.91
N ALA A 361 -1.49 36.65 2.46
CA ALA A 361 -2.00 37.75 1.68
C ALA A 361 -0.85 38.67 1.24
N GLY A 362 -0.85 39.04 -0.05
CA GLY A 362 0.13 39.95 -0.64
C GLY A 362 -0.05 41.40 -0.23
#